data_f8cd99c79d83d64b71400a6515efa725
#
_entry.id   f8cd99c79d83d64b71400a6515efa725
#
_cell.length_a   1.000
_cell.length_b   1.000
_cell.length_c   1.000
_cell.angle_alpha   90.00
_cell.angle_beta   90.00
_cell.angle_gamma   90.00
#
_symmetry.space_group_name_H-M   'P 1'
#
loop_
_entity.id
_entity.type
_entity.pdbx_description
1 polymer ?
#
loop_
_entity_poly.entity_id
_entity_poly.type
_entity_poly.pdbx_seq_one_letter_code
_entity_poly.pdbx_strand_id
1 'polypeptide(L)'
;MTEFSGKIAAITGGASGIGRAIGARFARAGATIVLLDVEARALDAAVAALRAEGANVSGVVCDVTKFESVQAAEREVISRHGKVHLLFNNAGVGAHEDVPIWELPLNDWRWVFAVNVFGVIHGIKAFVPGMLAHGEAGHVVNTSSGNGGLIVVPSTPSYSASKAAVSMITETLHLQLAMQRAKLAAHVLYPGPHIVASGIFDAKRNRPAEFAREAPQVQPAVTLAMLEQFAASQGRAFEATTPEEVAEHAYQGVLRGDYFILPSTPESEARMRERFEGVLARKNPTPVF
;
A
#
# COMPACT_ATOMS: atom_id res chain seq x y z
N MET A 1 15.04 -21.32 14.19
CA MET A 1 14.97 -19.84 14.14
C MET A 1 13.96 -19.49 13.09
N THR A 2 13.08 -18.53 13.35
CA THR A 2 12.12 -18.02 12.34
C THR A 2 12.86 -17.09 11.39
N GLU A 3 12.39 -16.97 10.16
CA GLU A 3 13.09 -16.31 9.02
C GLU A 3 13.39 -14.83 9.28
N PHE A 4 12.55 -14.17 10.08
CA PHE A 4 12.71 -12.74 10.41
C PHE A 4 13.08 -12.49 11.88
N SER A 5 13.59 -13.51 12.60
CA SER A 5 14.09 -13.35 13.97
C SER A 5 15.15 -12.27 14.05
N GLY A 6 14.98 -11.30 14.97
CA GLY A 6 15.87 -10.16 15.14
C GLY A 6 15.75 -9.06 14.09
N LYS A 7 14.83 -9.19 13.13
CA LYS A 7 14.56 -8.14 12.14
C LYS A 7 13.51 -7.16 12.66
N ILE A 8 13.64 -5.89 12.30
CA ILE A 8 12.72 -4.81 12.68
C ILE A 8 11.97 -4.36 11.41
N ALA A 9 10.64 -4.37 11.50
CA ALA A 9 9.75 -3.97 10.42
C ALA A 9 8.99 -2.69 10.78
N ALA A 10 9.10 -1.64 9.98
CA ALA A 10 8.30 -0.42 10.04
C ALA A 10 7.21 -0.47 8.96
N ILE A 11 5.94 -0.25 9.35
CA ILE A 11 4.79 -0.44 8.47
C ILE A 11 3.87 0.78 8.54
N THR A 12 3.74 1.55 7.47
CA THR A 12 2.80 2.67 7.39
C THR A 12 1.38 2.19 7.09
N GLY A 13 0.36 2.89 7.60
CA GLY A 13 -1.02 2.43 7.55
C GLY A 13 -1.23 1.15 8.38
N GLY A 14 -0.51 1.06 9.52
CA GLY A 14 -0.41 -0.16 10.33
C GLY A 14 -1.59 -0.39 11.27
N ALA A 15 -2.47 0.59 11.48
CA ALA A 15 -3.58 0.47 12.43
C ALA A 15 -4.71 -0.45 11.95
N SER A 16 -4.82 -0.71 10.65
CA SER A 16 -5.94 -1.49 10.10
C SER A 16 -5.57 -2.23 8.80
N GLY A 17 -6.50 -3.04 8.30
CA GLY A 17 -6.45 -3.67 6.99
C GLY A 17 -5.12 -4.37 6.68
N ILE A 18 -4.60 -4.12 5.50
CA ILE A 18 -3.40 -4.78 4.97
C ILE A 18 -2.18 -4.52 5.87
N GLY A 19 -1.98 -3.27 6.32
CA GLY A 19 -0.81 -2.93 7.15
C GLY A 19 -0.78 -3.68 8.48
N ARG A 20 -1.93 -3.77 9.17
CA ARG A 20 -2.06 -4.56 10.40
C ARG A 20 -1.83 -6.05 10.15
N ALA A 21 -2.40 -6.59 9.06
CA ALA A 21 -2.25 -8.00 8.70
C ALA A 21 -0.78 -8.34 8.36
N ILE A 22 -0.06 -7.46 7.63
CA ILE A 22 1.38 -7.59 7.40
C ILE A 22 2.13 -7.61 8.74
N GLY A 23 1.81 -6.67 9.65
CA GLY A 23 2.40 -6.66 10.99
C GLY A 23 2.21 -7.97 11.74
N ALA A 24 0.98 -8.50 11.76
CA ALA A 24 0.67 -9.79 12.39
C ALA A 24 1.46 -10.95 11.74
N ARG A 25 1.52 -10.98 10.40
CA ARG A 25 2.19 -12.06 9.66
C ARG A 25 3.69 -12.09 9.90
N PHE A 26 4.35 -10.93 9.83
CA PHE A 26 5.80 -10.83 10.07
C PHE A 26 6.16 -10.99 11.55
N ALA A 27 5.30 -10.58 12.49
CA ALA A 27 5.47 -10.87 13.89
C ALA A 27 5.52 -12.38 14.16
N ARG A 28 4.58 -13.15 13.60
CA ARG A 28 4.60 -14.62 13.68
C ARG A 28 5.86 -15.24 13.06
N ALA A 29 6.50 -14.53 12.14
CA ALA A 29 7.80 -14.92 11.57
C ALA A 29 9.00 -14.42 12.39
N GLY A 30 8.78 -13.84 13.58
CA GLY A 30 9.81 -13.46 14.54
C GLY A 30 10.32 -12.02 14.43
N ALA A 31 9.74 -11.20 13.55
CA ALA A 31 10.10 -9.79 13.45
C ALA A 31 9.57 -8.97 14.63
N THR A 32 10.32 -7.95 15.04
CA THR A 32 9.80 -6.85 15.85
C THR A 32 9.07 -5.86 14.95
N ILE A 33 7.85 -5.51 15.33
CA ILE A 33 6.96 -4.70 14.48
C ILE A 33 6.81 -3.29 15.04
N VAL A 34 6.92 -2.29 14.18
CA VAL A 34 6.56 -0.91 14.49
C VAL A 34 5.47 -0.47 13.51
N LEU A 35 4.26 -0.32 14.01
CA LEU A 35 3.12 0.18 13.25
C LEU A 35 3.15 1.70 13.24
N LEU A 36 3.05 2.30 12.06
CA LEU A 36 3.00 3.75 11.84
C LEU A 36 1.61 4.09 11.28
N ASP A 37 0.86 4.96 11.94
CA ASP A 37 -0.46 5.35 11.48
C ASP A 37 -0.85 6.75 11.98
N VAL A 38 -1.72 7.43 11.26
CA VAL A 38 -2.26 8.73 11.65
C VAL A 38 -3.39 8.59 12.69
N GLU A 39 -4.08 7.45 12.73
CA GLU A 39 -5.22 7.17 13.61
C GLU A 39 -4.75 6.65 14.98
N ALA A 40 -4.36 7.52 15.89
CA ALA A 40 -3.79 7.16 17.18
C ALA A 40 -4.61 6.08 17.95
N ARG A 41 -5.93 6.24 18.05
CA ARG A 41 -6.81 5.29 18.78
C ARG A 41 -6.85 3.91 18.10
N ALA A 42 -6.93 3.86 16.78
CA ALA A 42 -6.90 2.61 16.03
C ALA A 42 -5.53 1.94 16.12
N LEU A 43 -4.47 2.74 16.12
CA LEU A 43 -3.09 2.28 16.30
C LEU A 43 -2.89 1.62 17.67
N ASP A 44 -3.35 2.29 18.74
CA ASP A 44 -3.26 1.74 20.10
C ASP A 44 -4.04 0.41 20.21
N ALA A 45 -5.22 0.33 19.62
CA ALA A 45 -6.02 -0.89 19.60
C ALA A 45 -5.32 -2.01 18.81
N ALA A 46 -4.73 -1.70 17.66
CA ALA A 46 -3.99 -2.67 16.85
C ALA A 46 -2.75 -3.21 17.59
N VAL A 47 -2.00 -2.33 18.23
CA VAL A 47 -0.84 -2.70 19.07
C VAL A 47 -1.26 -3.60 20.22
N ALA A 48 -2.34 -3.24 20.94
CA ALA A 48 -2.85 -4.05 22.05
C ALA A 48 -3.28 -5.44 21.60
N ALA A 49 -4.01 -5.52 20.46
CA ALA A 49 -4.45 -6.79 19.90
C ALA A 49 -3.27 -7.70 19.51
N LEU A 50 -2.29 -7.17 18.79
CA LEU A 50 -1.12 -7.97 18.38
C LEU A 50 -0.24 -8.38 19.57
N ARG A 51 -0.13 -7.54 20.60
CA ARG A 51 0.56 -7.94 21.86
C ARG A 51 -0.15 -9.07 22.57
N ALA A 52 -1.47 -9.06 22.59
CA ALA A 52 -2.26 -10.16 23.17
C ALA A 52 -2.03 -11.50 22.42
N GLU A 53 -1.69 -11.43 21.12
CA GLU A 53 -1.29 -12.58 20.31
C GLU A 53 0.21 -12.97 20.52
N GLY A 54 0.93 -12.28 21.40
CA GLY A 54 2.34 -12.55 21.70
C GLY A 54 3.34 -11.84 20.79
N ALA A 55 2.89 -10.89 19.94
CA ALA A 55 3.80 -10.14 19.06
C ALA A 55 4.64 -9.12 19.82
N ASN A 56 5.92 -8.98 19.44
CA ASN A 56 6.74 -7.85 19.84
C ASN A 56 6.40 -6.67 18.91
N VAL A 57 5.50 -5.80 19.37
CA VAL A 57 4.95 -4.72 18.56
C VAL A 57 4.86 -3.41 19.33
N SER A 58 5.11 -2.30 18.64
CA SER A 58 4.90 -0.93 19.11
C SER A 58 4.22 -0.08 18.04
N GLY A 59 3.68 1.07 18.45
CA GLY A 59 3.07 2.04 17.56
C GLY A 59 3.75 3.40 17.64
N VAL A 60 3.77 4.13 16.53
CA VAL A 60 4.17 5.53 16.44
C VAL A 60 3.17 6.28 15.58
N VAL A 61 2.61 7.38 16.09
CA VAL A 61 1.70 8.22 15.31
C VAL A 61 2.47 8.91 14.20
N CYS A 62 2.01 8.73 12.96
CA CYS A 62 2.72 9.23 11.77
C CYS A 62 1.74 9.62 10.67
N ASP A 63 1.79 10.88 10.26
CA ASP A 63 1.12 11.39 9.07
C ASP A 63 2.08 11.32 7.88
N VAL A 64 1.85 10.37 6.97
CA VAL A 64 2.72 10.15 5.81
C VAL A 64 2.69 11.30 4.79
N THR A 65 1.70 12.18 4.86
CA THR A 65 1.63 13.37 3.99
C THR A 65 2.66 14.43 4.36
N LYS A 66 3.25 14.35 5.58
CA LYS A 66 4.20 15.32 6.14
C LYS A 66 5.56 14.67 6.33
N PHE A 67 6.55 15.13 5.57
CA PHE A 67 7.90 14.54 5.64
C PHE A 67 8.50 14.63 7.05
N GLU A 68 8.29 15.74 7.75
CA GLU A 68 8.76 15.93 9.13
C GLU A 68 8.17 14.92 10.11
N SER A 69 6.91 14.53 9.90
CA SER A 69 6.25 13.48 10.70
C SER A 69 6.89 12.10 10.45
N VAL A 70 7.17 11.78 9.18
CA VAL A 70 7.84 10.52 8.83
C VAL A 70 9.27 10.48 9.34
N GLN A 71 10.01 11.60 9.27
CA GLN A 71 11.35 11.69 9.85
C GLN A 71 11.33 11.56 11.39
N ALA A 72 10.33 12.15 12.06
CA ALA A 72 10.19 12.01 13.51
C ALA A 72 9.90 10.54 13.88
N ALA A 73 9.02 9.88 13.12
CA ALA A 73 8.73 8.46 13.31
C ALA A 73 9.97 7.59 13.08
N GLU A 74 10.75 7.85 12.03
CA GLU A 74 12.00 7.14 11.77
C GLU A 74 12.97 7.29 12.95
N ARG A 75 13.22 8.51 13.42
CA ARG A 75 14.10 8.77 14.57
C ARG A 75 13.63 8.00 15.83
N GLU A 76 12.33 7.95 16.07
CA GLU A 76 11.76 7.23 17.19
C GLU A 76 11.97 5.71 17.06
N VAL A 77 11.76 5.15 15.86
CA VAL A 77 12.02 3.73 15.57
C VAL A 77 13.50 3.41 15.78
N ILE A 78 14.41 4.23 15.26
CA ILE A 78 15.85 4.04 15.41
C ILE A 78 16.28 4.18 16.88
N SER A 79 15.75 5.14 17.63
CA SER A 79 16.03 5.31 19.04
C SER A 79 15.64 4.08 19.89
N ARG A 80 14.52 3.41 19.53
CA ARG A 80 14.02 2.24 20.25
C ARG A 80 14.67 0.93 19.83
N HIS A 81 15.00 0.78 18.54
CA HIS A 81 15.38 -0.51 17.96
C HIS A 81 16.74 -0.51 17.25
N GLY A 82 17.39 0.65 17.12
CA GLY A 82 18.71 0.83 16.52
C GLY A 82 18.73 0.82 15.00
N LYS A 83 17.85 0.08 14.34
CA LYS A 83 17.82 -0.07 12.87
C LYS A 83 16.46 -0.55 12.38
N VAL A 84 16.24 -0.46 11.05
CA VAL A 84 15.09 -1.02 10.34
C VAL A 84 15.59 -1.94 9.25
N HIS A 85 14.98 -3.12 9.11
CA HIS A 85 15.32 -4.10 8.09
C HIS A 85 14.22 -4.24 7.02
N LEU A 86 12.97 -4.01 7.41
CA LEU A 86 11.83 -4.11 6.54
C LEU A 86 11.03 -2.80 6.62
N LEU A 87 10.85 -2.15 5.50
CA LEU A 87 9.99 -0.98 5.36
C LEU A 87 8.81 -1.33 4.48
N PHE A 88 7.60 -1.20 5.01
CA PHE A 88 6.38 -1.33 4.24
C PHE A 88 5.72 0.04 4.09
N ASN A 89 5.85 0.65 2.93
CA ASN A 89 5.10 1.84 2.55
C ASN A 89 3.71 1.39 2.07
N ASN A 90 2.81 1.18 3.03
CA ASN A 90 1.50 0.59 2.78
C ASN A 90 0.36 1.60 2.96
N ALA A 91 0.53 2.69 3.69
CA ALA A 91 -0.51 3.72 3.84
C ALA A 91 -1.05 4.15 2.48
N GLY A 92 -2.37 4.17 2.36
CA GLY A 92 -3.02 4.53 1.11
C GLY A 92 -4.49 4.87 1.29
N VAL A 93 -4.98 5.76 0.44
CA VAL A 93 -6.38 6.20 0.39
C VAL A 93 -6.91 6.14 -1.02
N GLY A 94 -8.24 5.98 -1.15
CA GLY A 94 -8.98 6.23 -2.38
C GLY A 94 -9.85 7.47 -2.17
N ALA A 95 -9.92 8.35 -3.16
CA ALA A 95 -11.00 9.31 -3.22
C ALA A 95 -12.21 8.65 -3.86
N HIS A 96 -13.41 9.12 -3.51
CA HIS A 96 -14.61 8.71 -4.20
C HIS A 96 -14.70 9.48 -5.51
N GLU A 97 -14.52 8.78 -6.64
CA GLU A 97 -14.31 9.36 -7.96
C GLU A 97 -15.48 8.97 -8.87
N ASP A 98 -16.61 9.62 -8.70
CA ASP A 98 -17.89 9.35 -9.39
C ASP A 98 -18.21 10.34 -10.51
N VAL A 99 -17.21 11.12 -10.90
CA VAL A 99 -17.31 12.14 -11.95
C VAL A 99 -16.23 11.94 -13.01
N PRO A 100 -16.44 12.47 -14.24
CA PRO A 100 -15.40 12.48 -15.25
C PRO A 100 -14.11 13.15 -14.77
N ILE A 101 -12.97 12.71 -15.28
CA ILE A 101 -11.63 13.17 -14.84
C ILE A 101 -11.48 14.70 -14.88
N TRP A 102 -12.14 15.38 -15.82
CA TRP A 102 -12.11 16.85 -15.96
C TRP A 102 -13.00 17.59 -14.95
N GLU A 103 -13.85 16.87 -14.22
CA GLU A 103 -14.72 17.43 -13.15
C GLU A 103 -14.24 17.04 -11.76
N LEU A 104 -13.26 16.14 -11.65
CA LEU A 104 -12.75 15.68 -10.37
C LEU A 104 -12.10 16.84 -9.59
N PRO A 105 -12.54 17.14 -8.34
CA PRO A 105 -12.00 18.23 -7.53
C PRO A 105 -10.48 18.11 -7.37
N LEU A 106 -9.78 19.24 -7.47
CA LEU A 106 -8.31 19.25 -7.34
C LEU A 106 -7.83 18.75 -5.98
N ASN A 107 -8.59 18.98 -4.93
CA ASN A 107 -8.23 18.48 -3.60
C ASN A 107 -8.37 16.97 -3.47
N ASP A 108 -9.15 16.28 -4.31
CA ASP A 108 -9.13 14.82 -4.40
C ASP A 108 -7.79 14.33 -4.96
N TRP A 109 -7.30 14.96 -6.02
CA TRP A 109 -5.97 14.69 -6.58
C TRP A 109 -4.86 14.96 -5.55
N ARG A 110 -4.88 16.13 -4.92
CA ARG A 110 -3.88 16.54 -3.95
C ARG A 110 -3.80 15.58 -2.78
N TRP A 111 -4.94 15.20 -2.21
CA TRP A 111 -4.99 14.29 -1.07
C TRP A 111 -4.50 12.88 -1.43
N VAL A 112 -5.02 12.31 -2.54
CA VAL A 112 -4.62 10.97 -2.98
C VAL A 112 -3.12 10.92 -3.28
N PHE A 113 -2.57 11.94 -3.95
CA PHE A 113 -1.14 11.99 -4.24
C PHE A 113 -0.30 12.26 -2.98
N ALA A 114 -0.76 13.11 -2.07
CA ALA A 114 -0.07 13.37 -0.81
C ALA A 114 0.12 12.08 0.01
N VAL A 115 -0.92 11.24 0.09
CA VAL A 115 -0.84 9.97 0.82
C VAL A 115 -0.13 8.89 0.00
N ASN A 116 -0.65 8.57 -1.19
CA ASN A 116 -0.24 7.37 -1.93
C ASN A 116 1.14 7.52 -2.57
N VAL A 117 1.51 8.71 -3.05
CA VAL A 117 2.75 8.95 -3.78
C VAL A 117 3.80 9.58 -2.86
N PHE A 118 3.49 10.76 -2.29
CA PHE A 118 4.44 11.43 -1.42
C PHE A 118 4.68 10.64 -0.13
N GLY A 119 3.68 9.95 0.43
CA GLY A 119 3.88 9.06 1.57
C GLY A 119 4.93 7.98 1.30
N VAL A 120 4.91 7.36 0.12
CA VAL A 120 5.93 6.39 -0.31
C VAL A 120 7.30 7.08 -0.46
N ILE A 121 7.37 8.24 -1.11
CA ILE A 121 8.61 9.01 -1.27
C ILE A 121 9.18 9.40 0.10
N HIS A 122 8.35 9.86 1.03
CA HIS A 122 8.76 10.23 2.38
C HIS A 122 9.31 9.04 3.15
N GLY A 123 8.66 7.88 3.07
CA GLY A 123 9.16 6.64 3.68
C GLY A 123 10.52 6.24 3.10
N ILE A 124 10.67 6.24 1.79
CA ILE A 124 11.95 5.95 1.12
C ILE A 124 13.04 6.95 1.60
N LYS A 125 12.75 8.25 1.57
CA LYS A 125 13.73 9.29 1.94
C LYS A 125 14.14 9.24 3.41
N ALA A 126 13.22 8.88 4.32
CA ALA A 126 13.53 8.81 5.74
C ALA A 126 14.27 7.53 6.11
N PHE A 127 13.83 6.37 5.66
CA PHE A 127 14.31 5.08 6.15
C PHE A 127 15.45 4.48 5.32
N VAL A 128 15.41 4.58 3.98
CA VAL A 128 16.38 3.87 3.12
C VAL A 128 17.83 4.27 3.38
N PRO A 129 18.19 5.55 3.63
CA PRO A 129 19.56 5.90 3.97
C PRO A 129 20.10 5.17 5.21
N GLY A 130 19.31 5.07 6.28
CA GLY A 130 19.66 4.30 7.48
C GLY A 130 19.76 2.80 7.22
N MET A 131 18.86 2.26 6.39
CA MET A 131 18.86 0.86 5.98
C MET A 131 20.10 0.51 5.14
N LEU A 132 20.59 1.42 4.30
CA LEU A 132 21.84 1.25 3.57
C LEU A 132 23.06 1.34 4.50
N ALA A 133 23.03 2.29 5.44
CA ALA A 133 24.18 2.58 6.32
C ALA A 133 24.54 1.42 7.26
N HIS A 134 23.55 0.67 7.78
CA HIS A 134 23.85 -0.48 8.64
C HIS A 134 24.34 -1.72 7.86
N GLY A 135 24.19 -1.77 6.54
CA GLY A 135 24.79 -2.77 5.65
C GLY A 135 24.27 -4.20 5.80
N GLU A 136 23.19 -4.43 6.53
CA GLU A 136 22.53 -5.73 6.61
C GLU A 136 21.50 -5.88 5.48
N ALA A 137 21.12 -7.15 5.21
CA ALA A 137 20.07 -7.44 4.26
C ALA A 137 18.72 -6.90 4.74
N GLY A 138 17.96 -6.31 3.83
CA GLY A 138 16.66 -5.73 4.14
C GLY A 138 15.76 -5.58 2.91
N HIS A 139 14.53 -5.16 3.14
CA HIS A 139 13.50 -5.09 2.11
C HIS A 139 12.68 -3.82 2.24
N VAL A 140 12.40 -3.18 1.11
CA VAL A 140 11.44 -2.08 0.98
C VAL A 140 10.27 -2.57 0.14
N VAL A 141 9.08 -2.61 0.69
CA VAL A 141 7.86 -3.04 0.00
C VAL A 141 6.92 -1.85 -0.15
N ASN A 142 6.63 -1.47 -1.38
CA ASN A 142 5.70 -0.39 -1.67
C ASN A 142 4.37 -0.96 -2.19
N THR A 143 3.27 -0.59 -1.56
CA THR A 143 1.94 -1.09 -1.92
C THR A 143 1.35 -0.27 -3.06
N SER A 144 1.36 -0.83 -4.25
CA SER A 144 0.68 -0.34 -5.43
C SER A 144 -0.75 -0.91 -5.52
N SER A 145 -1.26 -1.11 -6.71
CA SER A 145 -2.54 -1.77 -7.01
C SER A 145 -2.51 -2.29 -8.45
N GLY A 146 -3.20 -3.38 -8.72
CA GLY A 146 -3.48 -3.81 -10.09
C GLY A 146 -4.13 -2.68 -10.90
N ASN A 147 -5.07 -1.95 -10.26
CA ASN A 147 -5.63 -0.73 -10.81
C ASN A 147 -4.62 0.43 -10.79
N GLY A 148 -4.24 0.91 -11.95
CA GLY A 148 -3.25 1.97 -12.17
C GLY A 148 -1.84 1.43 -12.37
N GLY A 149 -1.36 0.48 -11.58
CA GLY A 149 -0.05 -0.11 -11.78
C GLY A 149 0.02 -1.00 -13.02
N LEU A 150 -1.02 -1.78 -13.28
CA LEU A 150 -1.04 -2.79 -14.34
C LEU A 150 -2.16 -2.60 -15.33
N ILE A 151 -3.36 -2.26 -14.87
CA ILE A 151 -4.55 -2.00 -15.68
C ILE A 151 -5.11 -0.60 -15.36
N VAL A 152 -6.02 -0.10 -16.18
CA VAL A 152 -6.72 1.16 -15.94
C VAL A 152 -8.17 0.90 -15.61
N VAL A 153 -8.64 1.46 -14.48
CA VAL A 153 -10.06 1.51 -14.13
C VAL A 153 -10.53 2.97 -14.28
N PRO A 154 -11.34 3.29 -15.31
CA PRO A 154 -11.69 4.67 -15.64
C PRO A 154 -12.43 5.44 -14.54
N SER A 155 -13.14 4.73 -13.65
CA SER A 155 -13.89 5.33 -12.53
C SER A 155 -13.04 5.79 -11.34
N THR A 156 -11.71 5.63 -11.40
CA THR A 156 -10.81 5.99 -10.29
C THR A 156 -9.55 6.70 -10.78
N PRO A 157 -9.68 7.84 -11.47
CA PRO A 157 -8.55 8.47 -12.17
C PRO A 157 -7.40 8.88 -11.24
N SER A 158 -7.66 9.55 -10.11
CA SER A 158 -6.57 9.99 -9.22
C SER A 158 -5.90 8.82 -8.52
N TYR A 159 -6.69 7.82 -8.09
CA TYR A 159 -6.16 6.61 -7.49
C TYR A 159 -5.30 5.82 -8.49
N SER A 160 -5.82 5.55 -9.70
CA SER A 160 -5.09 4.85 -10.76
C SER A 160 -3.75 5.53 -11.08
N ALA A 161 -3.76 6.84 -11.26
CA ALA A 161 -2.55 7.61 -11.53
C ALA A 161 -1.54 7.53 -10.38
N SER A 162 -2.02 7.61 -9.12
CA SER A 162 -1.15 7.50 -7.95
C SER A 162 -0.49 6.13 -7.84
N LYS A 163 -1.22 5.05 -8.13
CA LYS A 163 -0.68 3.67 -8.04
C LYS A 163 0.25 3.34 -9.21
N ALA A 164 0.03 3.92 -10.40
CA ALA A 164 0.99 3.88 -11.48
C ALA A 164 2.32 4.56 -11.09
N ALA A 165 2.26 5.74 -10.46
CA ALA A 165 3.44 6.42 -9.96
C ALA A 165 4.20 5.59 -8.91
N VAL A 166 3.51 4.93 -7.97
CA VAL A 166 4.14 4.04 -6.98
C VAL A 166 4.87 2.89 -7.65
N SER A 167 4.30 2.28 -8.69
CA SER A 167 4.96 1.20 -9.44
C SER A 167 6.27 1.67 -10.07
N MET A 168 6.26 2.83 -10.73
CA MET A 168 7.47 3.41 -11.35
C MET A 168 8.52 3.85 -10.32
N ILE A 169 8.11 4.44 -9.20
CA ILE A 169 9.00 4.82 -8.10
C ILE A 169 9.69 3.56 -7.54
N THR A 170 8.94 2.48 -7.37
CA THR A 170 9.47 1.22 -6.82
C THR A 170 10.45 0.56 -7.77
N GLU A 171 10.15 0.56 -9.07
CA GLU A 171 11.04 0.02 -10.09
C GLU A 171 12.35 0.81 -10.17
N THR A 172 12.26 2.14 -10.14
CA THR A 172 13.43 3.02 -10.07
C THR A 172 14.27 2.71 -8.82
N LEU A 173 13.65 2.58 -7.65
CA LEU A 173 14.37 2.22 -6.41
C LEU A 173 15.05 0.86 -6.55
N HIS A 174 14.37 -0.15 -7.07
CA HIS A 174 14.91 -1.49 -7.26
C HIS A 174 16.17 -1.46 -8.15
N LEU A 175 16.08 -0.79 -9.29
CA LEU A 175 17.20 -0.67 -10.22
C LEU A 175 18.40 0.09 -9.60
N GLN A 176 18.13 1.18 -8.87
CA GLN A 176 19.19 1.96 -8.21
C GLN A 176 19.90 1.15 -7.11
N LEU A 177 19.15 0.38 -6.30
CA LEU A 177 19.71 -0.51 -5.30
C LEU A 177 20.58 -1.60 -5.95
N ALA A 178 20.12 -2.18 -7.05
CA ALA A 178 20.89 -3.17 -7.81
C ALA A 178 22.18 -2.57 -8.41
N MET A 179 22.11 -1.37 -8.99
CA MET A 179 23.30 -0.66 -9.51
C MET A 179 24.35 -0.39 -8.42
N GLN A 180 23.92 -0.14 -7.20
CA GLN A 180 24.81 0.07 -6.05
C GLN A 180 25.24 -1.25 -5.38
N ARG A 181 24.79 -2.40 -5.86
CA ARG A 181 24.99 -3.71 -5.24
C ARG A 181 24.62 -3.71 -3.75
N ALA A 182 23.56 -2.98 -3.41
CA ALA A 182 23.07 -2.89 -2.06
C ALA A 182 22.52 -4.25 -1.60
N LYS A 183 22.61 -4.50 -0.28
CA LYS A 183 21.94 -5.67 0.32
C LYS A 183 20.45 -5.43 0.59
N LEU A 184 19.90 -4.33 0.08
CA LEU A 184 18.47 -4.03 0.12
C LEU A 184 17.82 -4.46 -1.19
N ALA A 185 16.63 -5.05 -1.07
CA ALA A 185 15.75 -5.32 -2.21
C ALA A 185 14.50 -4.43 -2.12
N ALA A 186 14.03 -3.94 -3.27
CA ALA A 186 12.74 -3.26 -3.35
C ALA A 186 11.73 -4.15 -4.08
N HIS A 187 10.49 -4.16 -3.58
CA HIS A 187 9.37 -4.97 -4.06
C HIS A 187 8.16 -4.10 -4.27
N VAL A 188 7.40 -4.37 -5.31
CA VAL A 188 6.08 -3.78 -5.50
C VAL A 188 4.99 -4.80 -5.16
N LEU A 189 4.13 -4.45 -4.21
CA LEU A 189 3.00 -5.27 -3.79
C LEU A 189 1.74 -4.81 -4.52
N TYR A 190 1.10 -5.73 -5.21
CA TYR A 190 -0.22 -5.56 -5.82
C TYR A 190 -1.24 -6.39 -5.05
N PRO A 191 -1.98 -5.78 -4.10
CA PRO A 191 -3.00 -6.49 -3.35
C PRO A 191 -4.05 -7.10 -4.27
N GLY A 192 -4.35 -8.37 -4.07
CA GLY A 192 -5.26 -9.12 -4.95
C GLY A 192 -5.27 -10.61 -4.59
N PRO A 193 -5.82 -11.46 -5.50
CA PRO A 193 -6.20 -11.16 -6.89
C PRO A 193 -7.54 -10.41 -7.06
N HIS A 194 -8.40 -10.43 -6.03
CA HIS A 194 -9.70 -9.75 -6.05
C HIS A 194 -9.66 -8.43 -5.30
N ILE A 195 -10.78 -7.71 -5.23
CA ILE A 195 -10.92 -6.50 -4.42
C ILE A 195 -10.63 -6.82 -2.97
N VAL A 196 -9.75 -6.03 -2.33
CA VAL A 196 -9.39 -6.29 -0.92
C VAL A 196 -10.43 -5.69 0.02
N ALA A 197 -10.93 -6.52 0.93
CA ALA A 197 -11.85 -6.12 1.98
C ALA A 197 -11.11 -5.30 3.06
N SER A 198 -10.88 -4.02 2.80
CA SER A 198 -10.11 -3.12 3.67
C SER A 198 -10.83 -1.79 3.91
N GLY A 199 -10.31 -0.99 4.85
CA GLY A 199 -10.85 0.33 5.18
C GLY A 199 -10.68 1.42 4.11
N ILE A 200 -10.17 1.09 2.93
CA ILE A 200 -9.95 2.06 1.84
C ILE A 200 -11.25 2.69 1.35
N PHE A 201 -12.37 1.96 1.44
CA PHE A 201 -13.70 2.45 1.07
C PHE A 201 -14.25 3.54 2.01
N ASP A 202 -13.68 3.68 3.20
CA ASP A 202 -13.99 4.74 4.17
C ASP A 202 -12.78 5.63 4.48
N ALA A 203 -11.88 5.77 3.54
CA ALA A 203 -10.64 6.56 3.72
C ALA A 203 -10.92 8.04 4.06
N LYS A 204 -12.08 8.57 3.65
CA LYS A 204 -12.50 9.97 3.92
C LYS A 204 -12.50 10.36 5.40
N ARG A 205 -12.64 9.38 6.32
CA ARG A 205 -12.57 9.63 7.78
C ARG A 205 -11.25 10.26 8.22
N ASN A 206 -10.17 10.03 7.46
CA ASN A 206 -8.83 10.52 7.72
C ASN A 206 -8.43 11.71 6.82
N ARG A 207 -9.39 12.29 6.08
CA ARG A 207 -9.11 13.39 5.17
C ARG A 207 -8.87 14.69 5.96
N PRO A 208 -7.65 15.27 5.90
CA PRO A 208 -7.36 16.55 6.58
C PRO A 208 -8.16 17.70 6.01
N ALA A 209 -8.45 18.71 6.84
CA ALA A 209 -9.21 19.89 6.43
C ALA A 209 -8.56 20.65 5.26
N GLU A 210 -7.23 20.65 5.19
CA GLU A 210 -6.46 21.28 4.09
C GLU A 210 -6.76 20.67 2.71
N PHE A 211 -7.24 19.43 2.68
CA PHE A 211 -7.67 18.74 1.46
C PHE A 211 -9.20 18.63 1.35
N ALA A 212 -9.97 19.41 2.12
CA ALA A 212 -11.45 19.38 2.01
C ALA A 212 -11.87 19.57 0.55
N ARG A 213 -12.90 18.83 0.11
CA ARG A 213 -13.40 18.96 -1.27
C ARG A 213 -13.95 20.35 -1.50
N GLU A 214 -13.69 20.89 -2.68
CA GLU A 214 -14.20 22.20 -3.12
C GLU A 214 -15.71 22.13 -3.44
N ALA A 215 -16.22 20.93 -3.75
CA ALA A 215 -17.63 20.68 -4.04
C ALA A 215 -18.17 19.50 -3.23
N PRO A 216 -19.46 19.52 -2.85
CA PRO A 216 -20.10 18.39 -2.21
C PRO A 216 -19.98 17.12 -3.05
N GLN A 217 -19.90 15.98 -2.39
CA GLN A 217 -20.00 14.68 -3.07
C GLN A 217 -21.42 14.49 -3.59
N VAL A 218 -21.56 14.20 -4.89
CA VAL A 218 -22.88 14.08 -5.55
C VAL A 218 -23.49 12.71 -5.30
N GLN A 219 -22.68 11.65 -5.27
CA GLN A 219 -23.13 10.27 -5.08
C GLN A 219 -22.60 9.67 -3.79
N PRO A 220 -23.27 8.67 -3.19
CA PRO A 220 -22.73 7.97 -2.02
C PRO A 220 -21.45 7.22 -2.37
N ALA A 221 -20.57 7.11 -1.39
CA ALA A 221 -19.33 6.33 -1.56
C ALA A 221 -19.68 4.87 -1.89
N VAL A 222 -18.95 4.31 -2.87
CA VAL A 222 -19.04 2.87 -3.15
C VAL A 222 -18.54 2.10 -1.93
N THR A 223 -19.32 1.12 -1.49
CA THR A 223 -18.97 0.24 -0.38
C THR A 223 -18.76 -1.18 -0.88
N LEU A 224 -18.09 -2.00 -0.08
CA LEU A 224 -17.92 -3.42 -0.40
C LEU A 224 -19.29 -4.11 -0.57
N ALA A 225 -20.26 -3.80 0.28
CA ALA A 225 -21.61 -4.34 0.20
C ALA A 225 -22.34 -3.95 -1.10
N MET A 226 -22.12 -2.74 -1.61
CA MET A 226 -22.69 -2.33 -2.92
C MET A 226 -22.07 -3.12 -4.07
N LEU A 227 -20.77 -3.41 -4.02
CA LEU A 227 -20.09 -4.23 -5.02
C LEU A 227 -20.58 -5.68 -4.99
N GLU A 228 -20.80 -6.22 -3.79
CA GLU A 228 -21.37 -7.54 -3.58
C GLU A 228 -22.80 -7.64 -4.15
N GLN A 229 -23.65 -6.65 -3.83
CA GLN A 229 -25.02 -6.57 -4.38
C GLN A 229 -25.01 -6.45 -5.90
N PHE A 230 -24.09 -5.64 -6.46
CA PHE A 230 -23.96 -5.51 -7.90
C PHE A 230 -23.55 -6.84 -8.55
N ALA A 231 -22.56 -7.54 -8.01
CA ALA A 231 -22.17 -8.87 -8.50
C ALA A 231 -23.33 -9.86 -8.47
N ALA A 232 -24.06 -9.90 -7.36
CA ALA A 232 -25.26 -10.74 -7.20
C ALA A 232 -26.35 -10.41 -8.23
N SER A 233 -26.57 -9.13 -8.53
CA SER A 233 -27.54 -8.69 -9.55
C SER A 233 -27.16 -9.15 -10.96
N GLN A 234 -25.86 -9.41 -11.22
CA GLN A 234 -25.34 -9.96 -12.47
C GLN A 234 -25.25 -11.51 -12.47
N GLY A 235 -25.76 -12.17 -11.42
CA GLY A 235 -25.69 -13.62 -11.26
C GLY A 235 -24.26 -14.15 -11.04
N ARG A 236 -23.35 -13.30 -10.53
CA ARG A 236 -21.95 -13.63 -10.26
C ARG A 236 -21.69 -13.73 -8.77
N ALA A 237 -20.85 -14.69 -8.36
CA ALA A 237 -20.31 -14.69 -7.00
C ALA A 237 -19.36 -13.49 -6.83
N PHE A 238 -19.42 -12.85 -5.67
CA PHE A 238 -18.47 -11.80 -5.29
C PHE A 238 -17.33 -12.45 -4.50
N GLU A 239 -16.15 -12.35 -5.03
CA GLU A 239 -14.93 -12.80 -4.36
C GLU A 239 -14.14 -11.58 -3.89
N ALA A 240 -13.76 -11.60 -2.61
CA ALA A 240 -12.90 -10.59 -2.03
C ALA A 240 -11.64 -11.23 -1.47
N THR A 241 -10.51 -10.55 -1.64
CA THR A 241 -9.25 -10.92 -0.99
C THR A 241 -9.24 -10.34 0.43
N THR A 242 -8.85 -11.13 1.40
CA THR A 242 -8.68 -10.66 2.78
C THR A 242 -7.34 -9.95 2.97
N PRO A 243 -7.22 -9.04 3.95
CA PRO A 243 -5.94 -8.46 4.33
C PRO A 243 -4.89 -9.51 4.73
N GLU A 244 -5.31 -10.61 5.32
CA GLU A 244 -4.48 -11.72 5.74
C GLU A 244 -3.88 -12.48 4.55
N GLU A 245 -4.65 -12.70 3.49
CA GLU A 245 -4.14 -13.27 2.22
C GLU A 245 -3.12 -12.35 1.57
N VAL A 246 -3.38 -11.03 1.54
CA VAL A 246 -2.40 -10.06 1.03
C VAL A 246 -1.11 -10.08 1.85
N ALA A 247 -1.22 -10.19 3.18
CA ALA A 247 -0.06 -10.28 4.06
C ALA A 247 0.75 -11.56 3.83
N GLU A 248 0.08 -12.70 3.56
CA GLU A 248 0.77 -13.94 3.19
C GLU A 248 1.48 -13.80 1.84
N HIS A 249 0.84 -13.21 0.83
CA HIS A 249 1.49 -12.93 -0.45
C HIS A 249 2.73 -12.04 -0.29
N ALA A 250 2.62 -10.97 0.53
CA ALA A 250 3.74 -10.09 0.84
C ALA A 250 4.89 -10.86 1.51
N TYR A 251 4.58 -11.70 2.49
CA TYR A 251 5.55 -12.52 3.19
C TYR A 251 6.28 -13.48 2.24
N GLN A 252 5.54 -14.24 1.46
CA GLN A 252 6.10 -15.21 0.52
C GLN A 252 6.93 -14.53 -0.57
N GLY A 253 6.46 -13.39 -1.10
CA GLY A 253 7.18 -12.64 -2.11
C GLY A 253 8.51 -12.07 -1.59
N VAL A 254 8.52 -11.54 -0.35
CA VAL A 254 9.74 -11.06 0.30
C VAL A 254 10.73 -12.22 0.53
N LEU A 255 10.26 -13.38 0.99
CA LEU A 255 11.10 -14.58 1.18
C LEU A 255 11.75 -15.06 -0.11
N ARG A 256 11.03 -15.06 -1.22
CA ARG A 256 11.55 -15.47 -2.53
C ARG A 256 12.41 -14.40 -3.21
N GLY A 257 12.35 -13.14 -2.71
CA GLY A 257 12.99 -12.00 -3.37
C GLY A 257 12.27 -11.52 -4.63
N ASP A 258 10.96 -11.80 -4.76
CA ASP A 258 10.17 -11.43 -5.92
C ASP A 258 10.04 -9.90 -5.99
N TYR A 259 10.42 -9.28 -7.12
CA TYR A 259 10.16 -7.85 -7.33
C TYR A 259 8.65 -7.58 -7.47
N PHE A 260 7.95 -8.35 -8.30
CA PHE A 260 6.51 -8.28 -8.46
C PHE A 260 5.81 -9.24 -7.49
N ILE A 261 5.25 -8.71 -6.40
CA ILE A 261 4.38 -9.49 -5.51
C ILE A 261 2.96 -9.32 -6.05
N LEU A 262 2.58 -10.19 -6.97
CA LEU A 262 1.38 -10.07 -7.80
C LEU A 262 0.61 -11.40 -7.83
N PRO A 263 -0.34 -11.60 -6.91
CA PRO A 263 -1.33 -12.66 -7.08
C PRO A 263 -2.27 -12.29 -8.24
N SER A 264 -2.55 -13.23 -9.13
CA SER A 264 -3.33 -12.99 -10.34
C SER A 264 -4.37 -14.08 -10.58
N THR A 265 -5.39 -13.76 -11.38
CA THR A 265 -6.33 -14.71 -11.98
C THR A 265 -6.11 -14.74 -13.49
N PRO A 266 -6.58 -15.79 -14.19
CA PRO A 266 -6.51 -15.82 -15.65
C PRO A 266 -7.11 -14.59 -16.31
N GLU A 267 -8.21 -14.03 -15.76
CA GLU A 267 -8.86 -12.82 -16.27
C GLU A 267 -7.98 -11.57 -16.07
N SER A 268 -7.37 -11.42 -14.90
CA SER A 268 -6.48 -10.28 -14.66
C SER A 268 -5.21 -10.34 -15.51
N GLU A 269 -4.66 -11.53 -15.73
CA GLU A 269 -3.53 -11.75 -16.63
C GLU A 269 -3.87 -11.44 -18.09
N ALA A 270 -5.06 -11.87 -18.55
CA ALA A 270 -5.52 -11.54 -19.89
C ALA A 270 -5.64 -10.04 -20.11
N ARG A 271 -6.19 -9.28 -19.14
CA ARG A 271 -6.30 -7.82 -19.21
C ARG A 271 -4.92 -7.14 -19.21
N MET A 272 -4.00 -7.61 -18.39
CA MET A 272 -2.62 -7.10 -18.41
C MET A 272 -1.96 -7.34 -19.77
N ARG A 273 -2.07 -8.55 -20.29
CA ARG A 273 -1.53 -8.94 -21.60
C ARG A 273 -2.11 -8.06 -22.70
N GLU A 274 -3.43 -7.93 -22.76
CA GLU A 274 -4.11 -7.07 -23.76
C GLU A 274 -3.58 -5.63 -23.71
N ARG A 275 -3.42 -5.06 -22.52
CA ARG A 275 -2.89 -3.71 -22.36
C ARG A 275 -1.46 -3.58 -22.89
N PHE A 276 -0.55 -4.46 -22.47
CA PHE A 276 0.86 -4.35 -22.86
C PHE A 276 1.09 -4.69 -24.33
N GLU A 277 0.39 -5.68 -24.87
CA GLU A 277 0.39 -5.98 -26.29
C GLU A 277 -0.23 -4.82 -27.12
N GLY A 278 -1.27 -4.19 -26.59
CA GLY A 278 -1.86 -2.99 -27.17
C GLY A 278 -0.87 -1.84 -27.28
N VAL A 279 -0.07 -1.59 -26.23
CA VAL A 279 1.01 -0.59 -26.25
C VAL A 279 2.06 -0.92 -27.34
N LEU A 280 2.52 -2.15 -27.40
CA LEU A 280 3.51 -2.60 -28.38
C LEU A 280 2.96 -2.47 -29.81
N ALA A 281 1.70 -2.82 -30.01
CA ALA A 281 1.02 -2.74 -31.30
C ALA A 281 0.47 -1.34 -31.63
N ARG A 282 0.63 -0.35 -30.73
CA ARG A 282 0.10 1.02 -30.87
C ARG A 282 -1.42 1.07 -31.09
N LYS A 283 -2.15 0.13 -30.51
CA LYS A 283 -3.61 0.09 -30.53
C LYS A 283 -4.18 1.09 -29.52
N ASN A 284 -5.28 1.75 -29.91
CA ASN A 284 -6.01 2.61 -28.99
C ASN A 284 -6.64 1.78 -27.85
N PRO A 285 -6.61 2.29 -26.59
CA PRO A 285 -7.34 1.66 -25.51
C PRO A 285 -8.84 1.61 -25.83
N THR A 286 -9.46 0.47 -25.56
CA THR A 286 -10.90 0.29 -25.68
C THR A 286 -11.58 0.38 -24.34
N PRO A 287 -12.77 1.01 -24.22
CA PRO A 287 -13.52 0.99 -22.97
C PRO A 287 -13.86 -0.46 -22.59
N VAL A 288 -13.58 -0.82 -21.34
CA VAL A 288 -14.04 -2.08 -20.75
C VAL A 288 -15.32 -1.74 -19.99
N PHE A 289 -16.46 -2.21 -20.47
CA PHE A 289 -17.79 -2.04 -19.85
C PHE A 289 -18.11 -3.19 -18.91
#